data_759d690a7ed684f6f3da945fc514d1b7
#
_entry.id   759d690a7ed684f6f3da945fc514d1b7
#
_cell.length_a   1.000
_cell.length_b   1.000
_cell.length_c   1.000
_cell.angle_alpha   90.00
_cell.angle_beta   90.00
_cell.angle_gamma   90.00
#
_symmetry.space_group_name_H-M   'P 1'
#
loop_
_entity.id
_entity.type
_entity.pdbx_description
1 polymer ?
#
loop_
_entity_poly.entity_id
_entity_poly.type
_entity_poly.pdbx_seq_one_letter_code
_entity_poly.pdbx_strand_id
1 'polypeptide(L)'
;MKKTLFVCCALAWALCAQAQWKPAGDKIKTQWAEQVNPESVLPEYPRPQLERADWMNLNGEWEYAIQPAGQAEPGQFQGNILVPFAVESSLSGVQKEVGDKNELWYKRTFTVPSKWKGKDIVLNFGAVDWKAEVFVNDVLIGSHKGGYTPFSFNITPYLQGSGAQKLVVRVWDPSDKGYQPRGKQTSNPEGIWYTPVTGIWQTVWLEPVAENHITSIKAIPNVDAKVMNVTVGTSACASSIVEVKLLDKGQVVATGKGIQGQEIRLGVNNPTLWSPSNPYLYDMQVTLLQKGKAVDQVKSYTAFRKISVGKDKSGIKRMYLND
;
A
#
# COMPACT_ATOMS: atom_id res chain seq x y z
N MET A 1 53.21 55.34 -0.50
CA MET A 1 53.08 53.92 -0.04
C MET A 1 51.64 53.70 0.44
N LYS A 2 50.79 53.13 -0.42
CA LYS A 2 49.41 52.79 -0.08
C LYS A 2 49.36 51.29 0.22
N LYS A 3 49.05 50.88 1.45
CA LYS A 3 48.82 49.50 1.85
C LYS A 3 47.39 49.10 1.52
N THR A 4 47.23 48.20 0.56
CA THR A 4 45.96 47.60 0.19
C THR A 4 45.69 46.43 1.15
N LEU A 5 44.62 46.53 1.94
CA LEU A 5 44.17 45.48 2.85
C LEU A 5 43.24 44.53 2.06
N PHE A 6 43.69 43.28 1.83
CA PHE A 6 42.83 42.23 1.29
C PHE A 6 41.98 41.65 2.45
N VAL A 7 40.68 41.87 2.41
CA VAL A 7 39.72 41.18 3.27
C VAL A 7 39.29 39.92 2.55
N CYS A 8 39.79 38.75 3.00
CA CYS A 8 39.28 37.45 2.57
C CYS A 8 37.92 37.18 3.28
N CYS A 9 36.81 37.36 2.59
CA CYS A 9 35.53 36.83 3.01
C CYS A 9 35.51 35.31 2.79
N ALA A 10 35.78 34.55 3.84
CA ALA A 10 35.52 33.12 3.86
C ALA A 10 34.00 32.90 3.99
N LEU A 11 33.29 32.63 2.90
CA LEU A 11 31.94 32.11 2.94
C LEU A 11 31.99 30.68 3.52
N ALA A 12 31.68 30.55 4.77
CA ALA A 12 31.38 29.27 5.39
C ALA A 12 30.05 28.74 4.82
N TRP A 13 30.14 27.88 3.83
CA TRP A 13 29.01 27.03 3.44
C TRP A 13 28.79 26.03 4.57
N ALA A 14 27.84 26.32 5.44
CA ALA A 14 27.30 25.32 6.34
C ALA A 14 26.54 24.30 5.49
N LEU A 15 27.24 23.25 5.06
CA LEU A 15 26.62 22.01 4.59
C LEU A 15 25.84 21.49 5.79
N CYS A 16 24.51 21.70 5.83
CA CYS A 16 23.63 20.90 6.63
C CYS A 16 23.76 19.46 6.12
N ALA A 17 24.69 18.70 6.68
CA ALA A 17 24.71 17.27 6.51
C ALA A 17 23.41 16.75 7.14
N GLN A 18 22.38 16.55 6.34
CA GLN A 18 21.25 15.73 6.78
C GLN A 18 21.85 14.39 7.19
N ALA A 19 21.67 14.02 8.45
CA ALA A 19 22.16 12.74 8.94
C ALA A 19 21.50 11.65 8.08
N GLN A 20 22.34 10.97 7.28
CA GLN A 20 21.88 9.85 6.46
C GLN A 20 21.17 8.83 7.35
N TRP A 21 20.00 8.37 6.94
CA TRP A 21 19.26 7.34 7.66
C TRP A 21 20.17 6.14 8.01
N LYS A 22 19.98 5.61 9.21
CA LYS A 22 20.62 4.40 9.70
C LYS A 22 19.63 3.59 10.53
N PRO A 23 19.71 2.24 10.50
CA PRO A 23 18.99 1.41 11.45
C PRO A 23 19.30 1.84 12.87
N ALA A 24 18.29 1.95 13.73
CA ALA A 24 18.44 2.32 15.13
C ALA A 24 18.56 1.08 16.02
N GLY A 25 19.27 1.23 17.15
CA GLY A 25 19.35 0.24 18.22
C GLY A 25 19.91 -1.11 17.82
N ASP A 26 19.55 -2.15 18.59
CA ASP A 26 20.13 -3.49 18.54
C ASP A 26 19.14 -4.62 18.28
N LYS A 27 17.86 -4.29 18.01
CA LYS A 27 16.84 -5.31 17.71
C LYS A 27 17.25 -6.16 16.50
N ILE A 28 16.81 -7.41 16.53
CA ILE A 28 17.09 -8.40 15.51
C ILE A 28 16.68 -7.89 14.10
N LYS A 29 17.55 -8.13 13.14
CA LYS A 29 17.34 -7.80 11.73
C LYS A 29 17.50 -9.06 10.87
N THR A 30 16.79 -9.11 9.78
CA THR A 30 16.99 -10.15 8.76
C THR A 30 18.21 -9.83 7.88
N GLN A 31 18.68 -10.80 7.12
CA GLN A 31 19.76 -10.61 6.14
C GLN A 31 19.47 -9.54 5.07
N TRP A 32 18.19 -9.23 4.82
CA TRP A 32 17.79 -8.21 3.85
C TRP A 32 17.87 -6.78 4.40
N ALA A 33 18.07 -6.60 5.70
CA ALA A 33 18.15 -5.27 6.32
C ALA A 33 19.27 -4.40 5.72
N GLU A 34 20.39 -5.02 5.31
CA GLU A 34 21.52 -4.33 4.69
C GLU A 34 21.23 -3.86 3.25
N GLN A 35 20.16 -4.39 2.64
CA GLN A 35 19.73 -4.02 1.28
C GLN A 35 18.72 -2.88 1.26
N VAL A 36 18.28 -2.41 2.44
CA VAL A 36 17.31 -1.32 2.54
C VAL A 36 17.96 -0.01 2.07
N ASN A 37 17.41 0.55 1.00
CA ASN A 37 17.79 1.86 0.48
C ASN A 37 16.71 2.89 0.83
N PRO A 38 16.99 3.91 1.65
CA PRO A 38 16.01 4.92 2.06
C PRO A 38 15.46 5.76 0.90
N GLU A 39 16.21 5.87 -0.20
CA GLU A 39 15.77 6.58 -1.41
C GLU A 39 14.85 5.73 -2.31
N SER A 40 14.81 4.41 -2.09
CA SER A 40 14.04 3.47 -2.91
C SER A 40 13.49 2.33 -2.06
N VAL A 41 12.64 2.66 -1.08
CA VAL A 41 12.06 1.70 -0.14
C VAL A 41 10.86 1.01 -0.78
N LEU A 42 10.91 -0.33 -0.91
CA LEU A 42 9.86 -1.16 -1.52
C LEU A 42 9.37 -0.54 -2.84
N PRO A 43 10.23 -0.52 -3.88
CA PRO A 43 9.95 0.18 -5.13
C PRO A 43 8.91 -0.53 -6.02
N GLU A 44 8.56 -1.78 -5.70
CA GLU A 44 7.55 -2.55 -6.42
C GLU A 44 6.15 -2.01 -6.18
N TYR A 45 5.27 -2.18 -7.18
CA TYR A 45 3.87 -1.79 -7.05
C TYR A 45 3.17 -2.61 -5.95
N PRO A 46 2.53 -1.97 -4.97
CA PRO A 46 2.11 -2.65 -3.73
C PRO A 46 0.85 -3.51 -3.84
N ARG A 47 0.08 -3.38 -4.93
CA ARG A 47 -1.19 -4.08 -5.14
C ARG A 47 -1.24 -4.79 -6.50
N PRO A 48 -0.45 -5.86 -6.73
CA PRO A 48 -0.28 -6.47 -8.05
C PRO A 48 -1.56 -7.10 -8.61
N GLN A 49 -2.58 -7.36 -7.79
CA GLN A 49 -3.89 -7.84 -8.23
C GLN A 49 -4.78 -6.74 -8.83
N LEU A 50 -4.37 -5.48 -8.78
CA LEU A 50 -5.05 -4.34 -9.41
C LEU A 50 -3.99 -3.28 -9.75
N GLU A 51 -3.06 -3.66 -10.64
CA GLU A 51 -1.90 -2.84 -11.00
C GLU A 51 -2.29 -1.73 -11.97
N ARG A 52 -1.88 -0.49 -11.64
CA ARG A 52 -1.99 0.68 -12.50
C ARG A 52 -0.64 1.06 -13.08
N ALA A 53 -0.66 1.54 -14.32
CA ALA A 53 0.57 1.95 -15.02
C ALA A 53 1.20 3.21 -14.41
N ASP A 54 0.39 4.13 -13.93
CA ASP A 54 0.82 5.36 -13.28
C ASP A 54 0.58 5.29 -11.76
N TRP A 55 1.62 5.55 -11.00
CA TRP A 55 1.57 5.64 -9.54
C TRP A 55 2.80 6.36 -9.00
N MET A 56 2.79 6.73 -7.73
CA MET A 56 3.90 7.35 -7.03
C MET A 56 4.07 6.71 -5.66
N ASN A 57 5.24 6.13 -5.41
CA ASN A 57 5.61 5.62 -4.09
C ASN A 57 5.88 6.80 -3.14
N LEU A 58 5.25 6.80 -1.98
CA LEU A 58 5.48 7.76 -0.90
C LEU A 58 6.25 7.15 0.28
N ASN A 59 6.79 5.93 0.15
CA ASN A 59 7.72 5.39 1.15
C ASN A 59 9.01 6.23 1.19
N GLY A 60 9.85 5.97 2.18
CA GLY A 60 11.10 6.68 2.38
C GLY A 60 11.08 7.51 3.66
N GLU A 61 11.92 8.51 3.77
CA GLU A 61 12.02 9.33 4.97
C GLU A 61 10.83 10.29 5.11
N TRP A 62 10.22 10.26 6.31
CA TRP A 62 9.20 11.20 6.77
C TRP A 62 9.66 11.84 8.08
N GLU A 63 9.23 13.04 8.37
CA GLU A 63 9.36 13.62 9.72
C GLU A 63 8.43 12.89 10.68
N TYR A 64 8.85 12.67 11.94
CA TYR A 64 8.01 12.08 12.97
C TYR A 64 8.08 12.84 14.29
N ALA A 65 7.01 12.70 15.09
CA ALA A 65 6.98 13.12 16.49
C ALA A 65 6.10 12.17 17.31
N ILE A 66 6.48 11.93 18.55
CA ILE A 66 5.67 11.22 19.55
C ILE A 66 5.31 12.24 20.61
N GLN A 67 4.00 12.46 20.87
CA GLN A 67 3.54 13.38 21.89
C GLN A 67 2.27 12.87 22.60
N PRO A 68 1.90 13.40 23.76
CA PRO A 68 0.69 12.99 24.47
C PRO A 68 -0.56 13.06 23.58
N ALA A 69 -1.43 12.07 23.73
CA ALA A 69 -2.64 11.96 22.92
C ALA A 69 -3.58 13.16 23.11
N GLY A 70 -4.27 13.54 22.01
CA GLY A 70 -5.23 14.63 21.98
C GLY A 70 -4.62 16.01 21.81
N GLN A 71 -3.31 16.14 21.58
CA GLN A 71 -2.68 17.40 21.26
C GLN A 71 -2.83 17.76 19.76
N ALA A 72 -2.65 19.04 19.44
CA ALA A 72 -2.60 19.51 18.07
C ALA A 72 -1.33 19.01 17.36
N GLU A 73 -1.24 19.22 16.03
CA GLU A 73 -0.04 18.89 15.26
C GLU A 73 1.22 19.51 15.92
N PRO A 74 2.32 18.72 16.05
CA PRO A 74 3.55 19.24 16.64
C PRO A 74 4.08 20.47 15.92
N GLY A 75 4.41 21.51 16.67
CA GLY A 75 5.10 22.68 16.11
C GLY A 75 6.52 22.37 15.65
N GLN A 76 7.13 21.34 16.23
CA GLN A 76 8.46 20.83 15.86
C GLN A 76 8.44 19.31 15.86
N PHE A 77 8.91 18.70 14.76
CA PHE A 77 9.11 17.26 14.64
C PHE A 77 10.45 16.87 15.27
N GLN A 78 10.53 15.60 15.76
CA GLN A 78 11.66 15.11 16.57
C GLN A 78 12.79 14.53 15.73
N GLY A 79 12.56 14.28 14.44
CA GLY A 79 13.53 13.69 13.52
C GLY A 79 12.84 12.98 12.35
N ASN A 80 13.57 12.10 11.69
CA ASN A 80 13.10 11.34 10.56
C ASN A 80 12.81 9.87 10.93
N ILE A 81 11.82 9.28 10.27
CA ILE A 81 11.45 7.89 10.33
C ILE A 81 11.39 7.32 8.92
N LEU A 82 11.86 6.09 8.72
CA LEU A 82 11.79 5.43 7.42
C LEU A 82 10.47 4.66 7.29
N VAL A 83 9.55 5.19 6.49
CA VAL A 83 8.27 4.55 6.14
C VAL A 83 8.52 3.52 5.04
N PRO A 84 7.96 2.28 5.12
CA PRO A 84 6.90 1.85 6.03
C PRO A 84 7.37 0.96 7.18
N PHE A 85 8.45 1.27 7.83
CA PHE A 85 8.91 0.48 8.97
C PHE A 85 8.28 0.99 10.26
N ALA A 86 7.65 0.09 11.04
CA ALA A 86 7.04 0.44 12.32
C ALA A 86 8.04 1.15 13.24
N VAL A 87 7.58 2.14 13.99
CA VAL A 87 8.44 3.02 14.80
C VAL A 87 9.27 2.25 15.84
N GLU A 88 8.80 1.09 16.29
CA GLU A 88 9.51 0.20 17.23
C GLU A 88 10.61 -0.63 16.56
N SER A 89 10.60 -0.74 15.23
CA SER A 89 11.59 -1.53 14.50
C SER A 89 12.92 -0.81 14.34
N SER A 90 14.01 -1.58 14.24
CA SER A 90 15.34 -1.02 13.95
C SER A 90 15.37 -0.27 12.61
N LEU A 91 14.71 -0.80 11.58
CA LEU A 91 14.70 -0.22 10.23
C LEU A 91 13.91 1.08 10.13
N SER A 92 13.08 1.41 11.10
CA SER A 92 12.47 2.75 11.17
C SER A 92 13.49 3.86 11.32
N GLY A 93 14.68 3.56 11.86
CA GLY A 93 15.67 4.55 12.29
C GLY A 93 15.35 5.19 13.65
N VAL A 94 14.26 4.80 14.32
CA VAL A 94 13.76 5.38 15.57
C VAL A 94 13.83 4.42 16.73
N GLN A 95 13.26 3.21 16.59
CA GLN A 95 13.21 2.14 17.61
C GLN A 95 12.67 2.63 18.97
N LYS A 96 11.52 3.30 18.98
CA LYS A 96 10.85 3.79 20.19
C LYS A 96 9.46 3.20 20.35
N GLU A 97 9.04 2.93 21.58
CA GLU A 97 7.66 2.61 21.90
C GLU A 97 6.84 3.89 22.03
N VAL A 98 5.61 3.87 21.50
CA VAL A 98 4.67 4.99 21.58
C VAL A 98 3.80 4.87 22.83
N GLY A 99 3.19 3.70 23.05
CA GLY A 99 2.30 3.42 24.17
C GLY A 99 0.93 4.10 24.04
N ASP A 100 -0.01 3.65 24.87
CA ASP A 100 -1.44 4.00 24.83
C ASP A 100 -1.77 5.47 25.15
N LYS A 101 -0.84 6.19 25.80
CA LYS A 101 -1.03 7.60 26.21
C LYS A 101 -0.50 8.62 25.21
N ASN A 102 0.14 8.15 24.14
CA ASN A 102 0.75 9.01 23.14
C ASN A 102 0.15 8.77 21.76
N GLU A 103 0.42 9.68 20.84
CA GLU A 103 0.15 9.59 19.42
C GLU A 103 1.46 9.75 18.64
N LEU A 104 1.57 8.98 17.55
CA LEU A 104 2.67 9.07 16.60
C LEU A 104 2.20 9.93 15.42
N TRP A 105 2.95 10.98 15.15
CA TRP A 105 2.71 11.90 14.05
C TRP A 105 3.75 11.70 12.98
N TYR A 106 3.29 11.68 11.73
CA TYR A 106 4.11 11.64 10.53
C TYR A 106 3.83 12.87 9.69
N LYS A 107 4.87 13.41 9.04
CA LYS A 107 4.73 14.50 8.07
C LYS A 107 5.62 14.27 6.87
N ARG A 108 5.08 14.51 5.67
CA ARG A 108 5.81 14.49 4.41
C ARG A 108 5.22 15.52 3.45
N THR A 109 6.05 16.01 2.53
CA THR A 109 5.60 16.77 1.36
C THR A 109 5.69 15.90 0.10
N PHE A 110 4.79 16.15 -0.86
CA PHE A 110 4.80 15.52 -2.18
C PHE A 110 4.32 16.52 -3.24
N THR A 111 4.64 16.26 -4.50
CA THR A 111 4.13 17.06 -5.63
C THR A 111 3.42 16.13 -6.60
N VAL A 112 2.19 16.47 -6.98
CA VAL A 112 1.44 15.69 -7.97
C VAL A 112 2.03 15.93 -9.36
N PRO A 113 2.41 14.87 -10.11
CA PRO A 113 2.94 15.02 -11.45
C PRO A 113 1.98 15.74 -12.39
N SER A 114 2.47 16.70 -13.18
CA SER A 114 1.65 17.48 -14.11
C SER A 114 0.93 16.62 -15.15
N LYS A 115 1.48 15.46 -15.52
CA LYS A 115 0.86 14.48 -16.42
C LYS A 115 -0.45 13.87 -15.88
N TRP A 116 -0.73 14.04 -14.57
CA TRP A 116 -1.95 13.55 -13.92
C TRP A 116 -3.07 14.59 -13.89
N LYS A 117 -2.87 15.75 -14.51
CA LYS A 117 -3.88 16.82 -14.60
C LYS A 117 -5.21 16.29 -15.15
N GLY A 118 -6.30 16.60 -14.46
CA GLY A 118 -7.66 16.16 -14.84
C GLY A 118 -8.02 14.72 -14.43
N LYS A 119 -7.17 14.10 -13.61
CA LYS A 119 -7.46 12.83 -12.92
C LYS A 119 -7.77 13.08 -11.46
N ASP A 120 -8.53 12.19 -10.86
CA ASP A 120 -8.62 12.09 -9.41
C ASP A 120 -7.34 11.47 -8.86
N ILE A 121 -6.88 11.99 -7.74
CA ILE A 121 -5.68 11.49 -7.04
C ILE A 121 -6.13 10.72 -5.80
N VAL A 122 -5.84 9.43 -5.79
CA VAL A 122 -6.16 8.54 -4.68
C VAL A 122 -4.89 8.30 -3.86
N LEU A 123 -4.95 8.66 -2.58
CA LEU A 123 -3.93 8.33 -1.58
C LEU A 123 -4.28 6.99 -0.95
N ASN A 124 -3.35 6.05 -1.01
CA ASN A 124 -3.53 4.69 -0.53
C ASN A 124 -2.55 4.37 0.60
N PHE A 125 -3.03 3.61 1.58
CA PHE A 125 -2.23 3.01 2.64
C PHE A 125 -2.43 1.50 2.63
N GLY A 126 -1.35 0.74 2.61
CA GLY A 126 -1.42 -0.72 2.71
C GLY A 126 -1.89 -1.18 4.08
N ALA A 127 -1.34 -0.60 5.14
CA ALA A 127 -1.82 -0.77 6.52
C ALA A 127 -1.19 0.28 7.46
N VAL A 128 -1.97 0.67 8.47
CA VAL A 128 -1.54 1.55 9.58
C VAL A 128 -2.13 1.00 10.88
N ASP A 129 -1.30 0.64 11.85
CA ASP A 129 -1.76 0.15 13.15
C ASP A 129 -1.77 1.30 14.16
N TRP A 130 -2.85 1.66 14.80
CA TRP A 130 -4.19 1.06 14.71
C TRP A 130 -5.24 2.06 14.19
N LYS A 131 -5.39 3.25 14.83
CA LYS A 131 -6.29 4.34 14.43
C LYS A 131 -5.48 5.41 13.73
N ALA A 132 -5.73 5.61 12.45
CA ALA A 132 -5.11 6.66 11.64
C ALA A 132 -6.09 7.81 11.38
N GLU A 133 -5.59 9.04 11.43
CA GLU A 133 -6.26 10.23 10.92
C GLU A 133 -5.33 10.90 9.92
N VAL A 134 -5.86 11.22 8.74
CA VAL A 134 -5.06 11.70 7.61
C VAL A 134 -5.46 13.12 7.26
N PHE A 135 -4.44 13.98 7.13
CA PHE A 135 -4.61 15.40 6.80
C PHE A 135 -3.84 15.71 5.51
N VAL A 136 -4.47 16.45 4.62
CA VAL A 136 -3.84 17.02 3.43
C VAL A 136 -4.00 18.53 3.48
N ASN A 137 -2.88 19.27 3.39
CA ASN A 137 -2.87 20.73 3.46
C ASN A 137 -3.68 21.28 4.65
N ASP A 138 -3.42 20.71 5.84
CA ASP A 138 -4.04 21.05 7.12
C ASP A 138 -5.54 20.68 7.27
N VAL A 139 -6.13 20.01 6.27
CA VAL A 139 -7.53 19.58 6.31
C VAL A 139 -7.58 18.09 6.65
N LEU A 140 -8.33 17.72 7.70
CA LEU A 140 -8.65 16.32 8.01
C LEU A 140 -9.50 15.72 6.89
N ILE A 141 -8.94 14.80 6.12
CA ILE A 141 -9.64 14.18 4.98
C ILE A 141 -10.37 12.90 5.34
N GLY A 142 -10.00 12.27 6.45
CA GLY A 142 -10.65 11.05 6.92
C GLY A 142 -9.85 10.32 7.99
N SER A 143 -10.44 9.23 8.47
CA SER A 143 -9.83 8.34 9.47
C SER A 143 -10.08 6.88 9.14
N HIS A 144 -9.20 6.00 9.64
CA HIS A 144 -9.32 4.55 9.54
C HIS A 144 -9.02 3.90 10.88
N LYS A 145 -9.67 2.77 11.16
CA LYS A 145 -9.40 1.89 12.31
C LYS A 145 -9.20 0.48 11.84
N GLY A 146 -8.12 -0.15 12.27
CA GLY A 146 -7.79 -1.52 11.93
C GLY A 146 -6.36 -1.63 11.38
N GLY A 147 -5.48 -2.36 12.10
CA GLY A 147 -4.05 -2.41 11.81
C GLY A 147 -3.65 -3.25 10.58
N TYR A 148 -4.59 -3.99 9.95
CA TYR A 148 -4.27 -5.03 8.96
C TYR A 148 -4.94 -4.83 7.60
N THR A 149 -5.83 -3.85 7.48
CA THR A 149 -6.61 -3.62 6.26
C THR A 149 -6.18 -2.37 5.52
N PRO A 150 -6.09 -2.41 4.18
CA PRO A 150 -5.80 -1.24 3.39
C PRO A 150 -6.98 -0.25 3.40
N PHE A 151 -6.66 1.02 3.21
CA PHE A 151 -7.64 2.08 3.03
C PHE A 151 -7.12 3.16 2.09
N SER A 152 -8.04 3.97 1.55
CA SER A 152 -7.69 5.02 0.60
C SER A 152 -8.64 6.21 0.70
N PHE A 153 -8.14 7.37 0.24
CA PHE A 153 -8.90 8.62 0.16
C PHE A 153 -8.69 9.29 -1.19
N ASN A 154 -9.75 9.81 -1.82
CA ASN A 154 -9.61 10.75 -2.92
C ASN A 154 -9.19 12.11 -2.35
N ILE A 155 -7.95 12.51 -2.63
CA ILE A 155 -7.37 13.75 -2.12
C ILE A 155 -7.52 14.93 -3.07
N THR A 156 -8.08 14.74 -4.26
CA THR A 156 -8.22 15.78 -5.30
C THR A 156 -8.84 17.08 -4.79
N PRO A 157 -9.93 17.05 -3.98
CA PRO A 157 -10.54 18.27 -3.47
C PRO A 157 -9.68 19.09 -2.50
N TYR A 158 -8.63 18.47 -1.94
CA TYR A 158 -7.78 19.05 -0.90
C TYR A 158 -6.43 19.53 -1.44
N LEU A 159 -6.15 19.30 -2.73
CA LEU A 159 -4.91 19.73 -3.37
C LEU A 159 -4.90 21.24 -3.61
N GLN A 160 -3.75 21.87 -3.37
CA GLN A 160 -3.56 23.32 -3.54
C GLN A 160 -2.58 23.59 -4.69
N GLY A 161 -3.11 24.04 -5.82
CA GLY A 161 -2.28 24.38 -6.98
C GLY A 161 -1.42 23.21 -7.50
N SER A 162 -0.26 23.54 -8.09
CA SER A 162 0.70 22.58 -8.66
C SER A 162 1.97 22.40 -7.83
N GLY A 163 2.04 23.06 -6.66
CA GLY A 163 3.21 23.01 -5.76
C GLY A 163 3.26 21.80 -4.85
N ALA A 164 4.15 21.88 -3.88
CA ALA A 164 4.27 20.88 -2.83
C ALA A 164 2.98 20.83 -1.98
N GLN A 165 2.50 19.62 -1.72
CA GLN A 165 1.36 19.34 -0.86
C GLN A 165 1.86 18.78 0.46
N LYS A 166 1.27 19.20 1.57
CA LYS A 166 1.56 18.69 2.91
C LYS A 166 0.68 17.49 3.22
N LEU A 167 1.29 16.39 3.61
CA LEU A 167 0.61 15.17 4.10
C LEU A 167 1.00 14.95 5.56
N VAL A 168 0.02 14.85 6.45
CA VAL A 168 0.21 14.52 7.86
C VAL A 168 -0.65 13.32 8.21
N VAL A 169 -0.08 12.38 8.97
CA VAL A 169 -0.80 11.22 9.51
C VAL A 169 -0.61 11.18 11.00
N ARG A 170 -1.71 11.19 11.75
CA ARG A 170 -1.75 11.02 13.19
C ARG A 170 -2.20 9.60 13.50
N VAL A 171 -1.45 8.87 14.33
CA VAL A 171 -1.75 7.49 14.68
C VAL A 171 -1.80 7.32 16.18
N TRP A 172 -2.87 6.66 16.66
CA TRP A 172 -2.99 6.18 18.01
C TRP A 172 -3.14 4.66 18.03
N ASP A 173 -2.32 3.99 18.82
CA ASP A 173 -2.37 2.54 19.01
C ASP A 173 -2.20 2.21 20.49
N PRO A 174 -3.23 1.64 21.15
CA PRO A 174 -3.13 1.21 22.54
C PRO A 174 -2.37 -0.11 22.71
N SER A 175 -1.87 -0.74 21.64
CA SER A 175 -1.18 -2.03 21.65
C SER A 175 -1.95 -3.10 22.43
N ASP A 176 -1.52 -3.45 23.65
CA ASP A 176 -2.14 -4.44 24.52
C ASP A 176 -3.08 -3.85 25.59
N LYS A 177 -3.33 -2.54 25.60
CA LYS A 177 -4.20 -1.86 26.59
C LYS A 177 -5.65 -1.74 26.18
N GLY A 178 -6.02 -2.21 24.98
CA GLY A 178 -7.38 -2.17 24.45
C GLY A 178 -7.91 -3.56 24.10
N TYR A 179 -9.09 -3.58 23.49
CA TYR A 179 -9.77 -4.79 23.00
C TYR A 179 -9.76 -4.90 21.48
N GLN A 180 -9.05 -4.01 20.79
CA GLN A 180 -8.85 -4.08 19.34
C GLN A 180 -8.01 -5.32 18.95
N PRO A 181 -8.16 -5.83 17.73
CA PRO A 181 -7.29 -6.88 17.20
C PRO A 181 -5.83 -6.42 17.19
N ARG A 182 -4.96 -7.15 17.86
CA ARG A 182 -3.52 -6.83 17.99
C ARG A 182 -2.58 -7.99 17.67
N GLY A 183 -3.14 -9.17 17.38
CA GLY A 183 -2.35 -10.39 17.24
C GLY A 183 -1.60 -10.74 18.54
N LYS A 184 -0.31 -11.00 18.45
CA LYS A 184 0.55 -11.32 19.61
C LYS A 184 1.37 -10.12 20.13
N GLN A 185 0.96 -8.90 19.80
CA GLN A 185 1.63 -7.69 20.26
C GLN A 185 1.42 -7.46 21.77
N THR A 186 2.47 -7.04 22.45
CA THR A 186 2.44 -6.67 23.88
C THR A 186 3.52 -5.64 24.18
N SER A 187 3.25 -4.76 25.15
CA SER A 187 4.21 -3.77 25.65
C SER A 187 5.37 -4.40 26.46
N ASN A 188 5.22 -5.65 26.88
CA ASN A 188 6.29 -6.41 27.55
C ASN A 188 6.50 -7.75 26.84
N PRO A 189 7.19 -7.79 25.68
CA PRO A 189 7.33 -8.99 24.88
C PRO A 189 8.20 -10.05 25.55
N GLU A 190 7.62 -11.23 25.77
CA GLU A 190 8.28 -12.43 26.27
C GLU A 190 7.61 -13.70 25.74
N GLY A 191 8.32 -14.82 25.73
CA GLY A 191 7.80 -16.10 25.30
C GLY A 191 7.25 -16.06 23.85
N ILE A 192 5.94 -16.23 23.72
CA ILE A 192 5.25 -16.22 22.42
C ILE A 192 4.75 -14.83 21.97
N TRP A 193 5.00 -13.80 22.77
CA TRP A 193 4.53 -12.44 22.50
C TRP A 193 5.62 -11.62 21.79
N TYR A 194 5.18 -10.66 20.97
CA TYR A 194 6.05 -9.83 20.14
C TYR A 194 5.97 -8.36 20.50
N THR A 195 7.01 -7.63 20.11
CA THR A 195 7.05 -6.15 20.16
C THR A 195 5.82 -5.55 19.47
N PRO A 196 5.27 -4.44 19.99
CA PRO A 196 4.23 -3.68 19.32
C PRO A 196 4.64 -3.24 17.91
N VAL A 197 3.64 -3.01 17.08
CA VAL A 197 3.77 -2.41 15.76
C VAL A 197 2.82 -1.21 15.72
N THR A 198 3.37 -0.02 15.85
CA THR A 198 2.58 1.23 15.82
C THR A 198 2.86 2.01 14.55
N GLY A 199 1.82 2.51 13.93
CA GLY A 199 1.93 3.43 12.80
C GLY A 199 1.89 2.75 11.43
N ILE A 200 2.47 3.44 10.46
CA ILE A 200 2.51 2.99 9.05
C ILE A 200 3.51 1.83 8.95
N TRP A 201 3.02 0.64 8.53
CA TRP A 201 3.87 -0.54 8.39
C TRP A 201 3.77 -1.25 7.03
N GLN A 202 2.96 -0.69 6.13
CA GLN A 202 2.92 -1.07 4.71
C GLN A 202 2.97 0.17 3.82
N THR A 203 3.28 -0.03 2.54
CA THR A 203 3.48 1.02 1.54
C THR A 203 2.38 2.07 1.54
N VAL A 204 2.80 3.33 1.40
CA VAL A 204 1.95 4.49 1.11
C VAL A 204 2.20 4.94 -0.33
N TRP A 205 1.12 5.18 -1.10
CA TRP A 205 1.29 5.56 -2.50
C TRP A 205 0.12 6.39 -3.06
N LEU A 206 0.38 7.08 -4.16
CA LEU A 206 -0.64 7.81 -4.93
C LEU A 206 -0.92 7.12 -6.26
N GLU A 207 -2.17 7.17 -6.67
CA GLU A 207 -2.63 6.75 -8.01
C GLU A 207 -3.50 7.81 -8.66
N PRO A 208 -3.23 8.18 -9.94
CA PRO A 208 -4.18 8.96 -10.72
C PRO A 208 -5.23 8.02 -11.30
N VAL A 209 -6.50 8.30 -11.03
CA VAL A 209 -7.62 7.51 -11.53
C VAL A 209 -8.58 8.38 -12.35
N ALA A 210 -9.31 7.76 -13.26
CA ALA A 210 -10.45 8.42 -13.88
C ALA A 210 -11.59 8.57 -12.84
N GLU A 211 -12.49 9.53 -13.01
CA GLU A 211 -13.69 9.66 -12.19
C GLU A 211 -14.43 8.32 -12.08
N ASN A 212 -14.58 7.63 -13.21
CA ASN A 212 -15.09 6.27 -13.26
C ASN A 212 -13.91 5.31 -13.45
N HIS A 213 -13.61 4.53 -12.43
CA HIS A 213 -12.45 3.62 -12.42
C HIS A 213 -12.76 2.28 -11.77
N ILE A 214 -11.92 1.30 -12.03
CA ILE A 214 -11.99 -0.05 -11.45
C ILE A 214 -11.49 0.02 -9.99
N THR A 215 -12.30 -0.50 -9.07
CA THR A 215 -12.01 -0.48 -7.63
C THR A 215 -11.67 -1.85 -7.08
N SER A 216 -12.17 -2.93 -7.68
CA SER A 216 -11.91 -4.30 -7.23
C SER A 216 -12.06 -5.31 -8.34
N ILE A 217 -11.34 -6.42 -8.21
CA ILE A 217 -11.45 -7.60 -9.08
C ILE A 217 -11.56 -8.82 -8.18
N LYS A 218 -12.58 -9.66 -8.44
CA LYS A 218 -12.74 -10.97 -7.80
C LYS A 218 -12.74 -12.03 -8.90
N ALA A 219 -11.71 -12.88 -8.90
CA ALA A 219 -11.54 -13.96 -9.87
C ALA A 219 -11.61 -15.31 -9.14
N ILE A 220 -12.59 -16.16 -9.52
CA ILE A 220 -12.82 -17.48 -8.91
C ILE A 220 -12.80 -18.52 -10.00
N PRO A 221 -11.82 -19.45 -10.00
CA PRO A 221 -11.76 -20.54 -10.95
C PRO A 221 -12.81 -21.62 -10.64
N ASN A 222 -13.46 -22.12 -11.68
CA ASN A 222 -14.19 -23.38 -11.65
C ASN A 222 -13.42 -24.36 -12.55
N VAL A 223 -12.58 -25.19 -11.92
CA VAL A 223 -11.69 -26.11 -12.63
C VAL A 223 -12.48 -27.18 -13.39
N ASP A 224 -13.55 -27.71 -12.77
CA ASP A 224 -14.38 -28.76 -13.38
C ASP A 224 -15.10 -28.26 -14.64
N ALA A 225 -15.58 -27.02 -14.59
CA ALA A 225 -16.22 -26.36 -15.75
C ALA A 225 -15.20 -25.71 -16.72
N LYS A 226 -13.89 -25.66 -16.37
CA LYS A 226 -12.84 -24.97 -17.12
C LYS A 226 -13.14 -23.50 -17.38
N VAL A 227 -13.67 -22.82 -16.36
CA VAL A 227 -14.12 -21.41 -16.43
C VAL A 227 -13.46 -20.59 -15.32
N MET A 228 -13.02 -19.40 -15.65
CA MET A 228 -12.70 -18.35 -14.68
C MET A 228 -13.90 -17.40 -14.56
N ASN A 229 -14.47 -17.31 -13.38
CA ASN A 229 -15.55 -16.39 -13.05
C ASN A 229 -14.96 -15.09 -12.50
N VAL A 230 -15.23 -13.96 -13.15
CA VAL A 230 -14.67 -12.66 -12.79
C VAL A 230 -15.79 -11.68 -12.47
N THR A 231 -15.71 -11.03 -11.32
CA THR A 231 -16.60 -9.92 -10.95
C THR A 231 -15.74 -8.68 -10.74
N VAL A 232 -16.10 -7.56 -11.34
CA VAL A 232 -15.34 -6.31 -11.29
C VAL A 232 -16.20 -5.21 -10.67
N GLY A 233 -15.69 -4.63 -9.56
CA GLY A 233 -16.26 -3.43 -8.95
C GLY A 233 -15.67 -2.17 -9.56
N THR A 234 -16.48 -1.12 -9.67
CA THR A 234 -16.06 0.18 -10.19
C THR A 234 -16.66 1.32 -9.36
N SER A 235 -16.07 2.52 -9.43
CA SER A 235 -16.67 3.75 -8.91
C SER A 235 -17.81 4.28 -9.76
N ALA A 236 -17.99 3.75 -10.98
CA ALA A 236 -19.02 4.17 -11.93
C ALA A 236 -20.43 3.74 -11.51
N CYS A 237 -21.44 4.47 -11.99
CA CYS A 237 -22.84 4.07 -11.87
C CYS A 237 -23.17 2.81 -12.72
N ALA A 238 -24.29 2.18 -12.42
CA ALA A 238 -24.70 0.81 -12.75
C ALA A 238 -24.69 0.33 -14.23
N SER A 239 -24.36 1.14 -15.22
CA SER A 239 -24.46 0.78 -16.65
C SER A 239 -23.10 0.67 -17.39
N SER A 240 -22.00 0.68 -16.66
CA SER A 240 -20.67 0.57 -17.28
C SER A 240 -20.38 -0.87 -17.71
N ILE A 241 -19.79 -1.04 -18.87
CA ILE A 241 -19.36 -2.34 -19.40
C ILE A 241 -17.91 -2.58 -19.02
N VAL A 242 -17.63 -3.78 -18.57
CA VAL A 242 -16.27 -4.25 -18.29
C VAL A 242 -15.88 -5.29 -19.34
N GLU A 243 -14.70 -5.16 -19.91
CA GLU A 243 -14.05 -6.18 -20.71
C GLU A 243 -12.92 -6.81 -19.90
N VAL A 244 -12.87 -8.13 -19.84
CA VAL A 244 -11.82 -8.92 -19.21
C VAL A 244 -11.15 -9.79 -20.25
N LYS A 245 -9.82 -9.70 -20.34
CA LYS A 245 -8.98 -10.59 -21.14
C LYS A 245 -8.10 -11.42 -20.19
N LEU A 246 -8.10 -12.73 -20.40
CA LEU A 246 -7.19 -13.65 -19.75
C LEU A 246 -6.08 -14.00 -20.73
N LEU A 247 -4.81 -13.91 -20.27
CA LEU A 247 -3.65 -14.13 -21.11
C LEU A 247 -2.80 -15.25 -20.53
N ASP A 248 -2.29 -16.09 -21.42
CA ASP A 248 -1.29 -17.10 -21.13
C ASP A 248 0.01 -16.73 -21.87
N LYS A 249 1.07 -16.41 -21.12
CA LYS A 249 2.36 -15.97 -21.68
C LYS A 249 2.21 -14.86 -22.73
N GLY A 250 1.35 -13.88 -22.43
CA GLY A 250 1.09 -12.75 -23.30
C GLY A 250 0.07 -13.01 -24.43
N GLN A 251 -0.39 -14.25 -24.63
CA GLN A 251 -1.41 -14.57 -25.65
C GLN A 251 -2.81 -14.58 -25.01
N VAL A 252 -3.78 -13.90 -25.62
CA VAL A 252 -5.18 -13.89 -25.16
C VAL A 252 -5.78 -15.28 -25.36
N VAL A 253 -6.15 -15.93 -24.26
CA VAL A 253 -6.77 -17.29 -24.26
C VAL A 253 -8.27 -17.23 -24.01
N ALA A 254 -8.77 -16.16 -23.41
CA ALA A 254 -10.21 -15.93 -23.23
C ALA A 254 -10.51 -14.43 -23.15
N THR A 255 -11.70 -14.04 -23.60
CA THR A 255 -12.24 -12.67 -23.47
C THR A 255 -13.70 -12.74 -23.09
N GLY A 256 -14.11 -11.88 -22.17
CA GLY A 256 -15.51 -11.73 -21.78
C GLY A 256 -15.88 -10.27 -21.55
N LYS A 257 -17.14 -9.94 -21.75
CA LYS A 257 -17.72 -8.63 -21.45
C LYS A 257 -18.98 -8.80 -20.62
N GLY A 258 -19.19 -7.88 -19.69
CA GLY A 258 -20.37 -7.85 -18.85
C GLY A 258 -20.61 -6.50 -18.21
N ILE A 259 -21.71 -6.36 -17.52
CA ILE A 259 -22.00 -5.18 -16.70
C ILE A 259 -21.16 -5.27 -15.42
N GLN A 260 -20.61 -4.13 -14.98
CA GLN A 260 -19.89 -4.03 -13.71
C GLN A 260 -20.72 -4.63 -12.56
N GLY A 261 -20.05 -5.30 -11.63
CA GLY A 261 -20.68 -5.98 -10.49
C GLY A 261 -21.34 -7.34 -10.82
N GLN A 262 -21.51 -7.68 -12.10
CA GLN A 262 -22.00 -8.99 -12.52
C GLN A 262 -20.87 -9.96 -12.82
N GLU A 263 -21.15 -11.26 -12.74
CA GLU A 263 -20.19 -12.31 -13.04
C GLU A 263 -19.95 -12.42 -14.57
N ILE A 264 -18.70 -12.34 -14.97
CA ILE A 264 -18.21 -12.53 -16.35
C ILE A 264 -17.51 -13.90 -16.38
N ARG A 265 -17.94 -14.78 -17.28
CA ARG A 265 -17.42 -16.14 -17.42
C ARG A 265 -16.45 -16.25 -18.57
N LEU A 266 -15.23 -16.71 -18.27
CA LEU A 266 -14.13 -16.87 -19.24
C LEU A 266 -13.79 -18.37 -19.34
N GLY A 267 -14.22 -19.00 -20.43
CA GLY A 267 -13.88 -20.40 -20.73
C GLY A 267 -12.43 -20.53 -21.18
N VAL A 268 -11.68 -21.48 -20.62
CA VAL A 268 -10.29 -21.78 -21.00
C VAL A 268 -10.16 -23.25 -21.31
N ASN A 269 -9.77 -23.59 -22.52
CA ASN A 269 -9.54 -24.98 -22.90
C ASN A 269 -8.28 -25.51 -22.21
N ASN A 270 -8.44 -26.61 -21.43
CA ASN A 270 -7.35 -27.30 -20.73
C ASN A 270 -6.43 -26.35 -19.94
N PRO A 271 -6.95 -25.65 -18.92
CA PRO A 271 -6.15 -24.71 -18.15
C PRO A 271 -5.01 -25.44 -17.42
N THR A 272 -3.83 -24.85 -17.42
CA THR A 272 -2.72 -25.30 -16.58
C THR A 272 -3.04 -24.96 -15.13
N LEU A 273 -3.04 -26.00 -14.27
CA LEU A 273 -3.39 -25.83 -12.86
C LEU A 273 -2.18 -25.37 -12.04
N TRP A 274 -2.46 -24.49 -11.09
CA TRP A 274 -1.51 -24.05 -10.11
C TRP A 274 -1.29 -25.12 -9.03
N SER A 275 -0.04 -25.36 -8.69
CA SER A 275 0.36 -26.15 -7.52
C SER A 275 1.65 -25.60 -6.92
N PRO A 276 2.07 -25.98 -5.70
CA PRO A 276 3.34 -25.55 -5.13
C PRO A 276 4.56 -25.92 -5.99
N SER A 277 4.50 -27.05 -6.71
CA SER A 277 5.54 -27.48 -7.64
C SER A 277 5.44 -26.85 -9.04
N ASN A 278 4.28 -26.28 -9.37
CA ASN A 278 4.03 -25.57 -10.63
C ASN A 278 3.14 -24.34 -10.35
N PRO A 279 3.69 -23.22 -9.84
CA PRO A 279 2.92 -22.03 -9.45
C PRO A 279 2.49 -21.21 -10.68
N TYR A 280 1.73 -21.86 -11.58
CA TYR A 280 1.35 -21.28 -12.86
C TYR A 280 0.31 -20.18 -12.71
N LEU A 281 0.61 -19.01 -13.27
CA LEU A 281 -0.27 -17.83 -13.24
C LEU A 281 -0.68 -17.44 -14.67
N TYR A 282 -1.89 -16.93 -14.79
CA TYR A 282 -2.42 -16.26 -15.98
C TYR A 282 -2.47 -14.76 -15.73
N ASP A 283 -2.02 -13.97 -16.68
CA ASP A 283 -2.21 -12.53 -16.64
C ASP A 283 -3.66 -12.17 -16.94
N MET A 284 -4.13 -11.08 -16.38
CA MET A 284 -5.47 -10.56 -16.62
C MET A 284 -5.41 -9.06 -16.94
N GLN A 285 -6.09 -8.66 -18.00
CA GLN A 285 -6.30 -7.26 -18.34
C GLN A 285 -7.80 -6.94 -18.19
N VAL A 286 -8.10 -5.92 -17.39
CA VAL A 286 -9.48 -5.48 -17.14
C VAL A 286 -9.62 -4.05 -17.61
N THR A 287 -10.61 -3.80 -18.47
CA THR A 287 -10.87 -2.50 -19.08
C THR A 287 -12.31 -2.06 -18.78
N LEU A 288 -12.47 -0.87 -18.23
CA LEU A 288 -13.76 -0.24 -18.03
C LEU A 288 -14.14 0.57 -19.29
N LEU A 289 -15.30 0.30 -19.84
CA LEU A 289 -15.80 0.93 -21.05
C LEU A 289 -17.02 1.81 -20.71
N GLN A 290 -17.00 3.06 -21.19
CA GLN A 290 -18.17 3.94 -21.19
C GLN A 290 -18.45 4.41 -22.62
N LYS A 291 -19.69 4.25 -23.05
CA LYS A 291 -20.11 4.57 -24.45
C LYS A 291 -19.13 3.99 -25.49
N GLY A 292 -18.64 2.76 -25.24
CA GLY A 292 -17.72 2.04 -26.12
C GLY A 292 -16.25 2.50 -26.06
N LYS A 293 -15.90 3.50 -25.25
CA LYS A 293 -14.52 3.98 -25.08
C LYS A 293 -13.91 3.48 -23.76
N ALA A 294 -12.66 3.08 -23.80
CA ALA A 294 -11.92 2.75 -22.58
C ALA A 294 -11.68 4.01 -21.74
N VAL A 295 -12.14 3.98 -20.48
CA VAL A 295 -11.96 5.07 -19.52
C VAL A 295 -10.99 4.73 -18.40
N ASP A 296 -10.86 3.44 -18.07
CA ASP A 296 -9.89 2.93 -17.11
C ASP A 296 -9.41 1.54 -17.49
N GLN A 297 -8.19 1.19 -17.11
CA GLN A 297 -7.59 -0.12 -17.38
C GLN A 297 -6.62 -0.48 -16.26
N VAL A 298 -6.68 -1.74 -15.84
CA VAL A 298 -5.76 -2.30 -14.85
C VAL A 298 -5.25 -3.67 -15.31
N LYS A 299 -4.07 -4.03 -14.81
CA LYS A 299 -3.54 -5.38 -14.93
C LYS A 299 -3.80 -6.14 -13.63
N SER A 300 -3.91 -7.45 -13.76
CA SER A 300 -4.09 -8.38 -12.65
C SER A 300 -3.53 -9.73 -13.03
N TYR A 301 -3.63 -10.70 -12.12
CA TYR A 301 -3.30 -12.09 -12.40
C TYR A 301 -4.27 -13.03 -11.68
N THR A 302 -4.31 -14.28 -12.12
CA THR A 302 -5.13 -15.32 -11.51
C THR A 302 -4.51 -16.69 -11.76
N ALA A 303 -5.08 -17.73 -11.12
CA ALA A 303 -4.66 -19.11 -11.31
C ALA A 303 -5.87 -20.04 -11.33
N PHE A 304 -5.75 -21.17 -12.03
CA PHE A 304 -6.70 -22.26 -11.91
C PHE A 304 -6.22 -23.24 -10.85
N ARG A 305 -6.95 -23.33 -9.75
CA ARG A 305 -6.75 -24.36 -8.72
C ARG A 305 -8.10 -24.73 -8.09
N LYS A 306 -8.20 -25.98 -7.63
CA LYS A 306 -9.36 -26.48 -6.89
C LYS A 306 -8.89 -26.98 -5.54
N ILE A 307 -9.60 -26.56 -4.49
CA ILE A 307 -9.44 -27.14 -3.15
C ILE A 307 -10.76 -27.86 -2.85
N SER A 308 -10.66 -29.14 -2.54
CA SER A 308 -11.82 -29.97 -2.24
C SER A 308 -11.61 -30.78 -0.97
N VAL A 309 -12.70 -31.30 -0.41
CA VAL A 309 -12.67 -32.25 0.71
C VAL A 309 -13.33 -33.54 0.26
N GLY A 310 -12.61 -34.64 0.32
CA GLY A 310 -13.08 -35.96 -0.07
C GLY A 310 -12.62 -37.03 0.92
N LYS A 311 -13.05 -38.28 0.69
CA LYS A 311 -12.55 -39.44 1.43
C LYS A 311 -11.44 -40.10 0.64
N ASP A 312 -10.33 -40.43 1.30
CA ASP A 312 -9.30 -41.28 0.73
C ASP A 312 -9.75 -42.76 0.61
N LYS A 313 -8.86 -43.59 0.06
CA LYS A 313 -9.14 -45.04 -0.10
C LYS A 313 -9.44 -45.77 1.22
N SER A 314 -9.05 -45.19 2.34
CA SER A 314 -9.30 -45.72 3.69
C SER A 314 -10.55 -45.14 4.33
N GLY A 315 -11.32 -44.29 3.61
CA GLY A 315 -12.52 -43.64 4.10
C GLY A 315 -12.27 -42.41 4.97
N ILE A 316 -11.02 -41.98 5.12
CA ILE A 316 -10.62 -40.82 5.94
C ILE A 316 -10.82 -39.54 5.14
N LYS A 317 -11.42 -38.51 5.75
CA LYS A 317 -11.57 -37.19 5.14
C LYS A 317 -10.20 -36.50 4.96
N ARG A 318 -9.93 -36.03 3.75
CA ARG A 318 -8.72 -35.31 3.37
C ARG A 318 -9.07 -34.02 2.63
N MET A 319 -8.16 -33.07 2.69
CA MET A 319 -8.16 -31.92 1.79
C MET A 319 -7.32 -32.27 0.55
N TYR A 320 -7.84 -31.94 -0.61
CA TYR A 320 -7.20 -32.18 -1.90
C TYR A 320 -6.92 -30.84 -2.61
N LEU A 321 -5.83 -30.79 -3.32
CA LEU A 321 -5.48 -29.74 -4.28
C LEU A 321 -5.55 -30.33 -5.68
N ASN A 322 -6.47 -29.83 -6.50
CA ASN A 322 -6.73 -30.26 -7.89
C ASN A 322 -7.17 -31.74 -8.01
N ASP A 323 -7.81 -32.28 -6.95
CA ASP A 323 -8.33 -33.64 -6.77
C ASP A 323 -7.24 -34.72 -6.67
#